data_784e17b97a4a1d0715afbcf589d87b22
#
_entry.id   784e17b97a4a1d0715afbcf589d87b22
#
_cell.length_a   1.000
_cell.length_b   1.000
_cell.length_c   1.000
_cell.angle_alpha   90.00
_cell.angle_beta   90.00
_cell.angle_gamma   90.00
#
_symmetry.space_group_name_H-M   'P 1'
#
loop_
_entity.id
_entity.type
_entity.pdbx_description
1 polymer ?
#
loop_
_entity_poly.entity_id
_entity_poly.type
_entity_poly.pdbx_seq_one_letter_code
_entity_poly.pdbx_strand_id
1 'polypeptide(L)'
;MTKKAPKFREFISEAKEEPYRLVILSHDDAEDPNKTGDLIRDKAKKLGIECILGEFVGAYTSYDIKNDELYIHTFPVATGGAVEQPDPKKEIKYDKPFKLNPENTIIMSRGLGTPGVSGNKSWYDMIKDFEHKGFTVINTNKCHDICSDKVMNQIVFDRHDFNTPKTVRVLHSEGSQKALEELDSKFPIILKTGTGSRGVGVILVESAASLQSIVQLLYRENQFIDIILQEQIKTDYDVRVIVCGDEVVGVMKRPIAKGDFRSNVSQGSEPIPHKLTELEKEESLAAAKAVGGIVVGVDFIPAKNREKDRPYFIEVNSTPGLIGIEEALKSEGSIVEKILKKLHDRGLWANA
;
A
#
# COMPACT_ATOMS: atom_id res chain seq x y z
N MET A 1 -4.49 -19.21 -32.75
CA MET A 1 -5.76 -19.49 -32.06
C MET A 1 -5.52 -19.27 -30.57
N THR A 2 -5.85 -18.10 -30.08
CA THR A 2 -5.75 -17.73 -28.67
C THR A 2 -6.89 -18.39 -27.91
N LYS A 3 -6.58 -19.37 -27.07
CA LYS A 3 -7.58 -19.94 -26.14
C LYS A 3 -7.98 -18.84 -25.16
N LYS A 4 -9.27 -18.47 -25.15
CA LYS A 4 -9.85 -17.61 -24.11
C LYS A 4 -9.62 -18.26 -22.77
N ALA A 5 -9.13 -17.49 -21.78
CA ALA A 5 -9.05 -17.94 -20.39
C ALA A 5 -10.46 -18.37 -19.91
N PRO A 6 -10.58 -19.49 -19.21
CA PRO A 6 -11.86 -19.95 -18.69
C PRO A 6 -12.42 -18.98 -17.64
N LYS A 7 -13.75 -18.88 -17.56
CA LYS A 7 -14.40 -18.08 -16.53
C LYS A 7 -14.15 -18.72 -15.15
N PHE A 8 -14.03 -17.89 -14.09
CA PHE A 8 -13.71 -18.29 -12.73
C PHE A 8 -14.43 -19.57 -12.24
N ARG A 9 -15.74 -19.72 -12.53
CA ARG A 9 -16.50 -20.94 -12.17
C ARG A 9 -16.17 -22.15 -13.04
N GLU A 10 -15.80 -21.95 -14.31
CA GLU A 10 -15.41 -23.03 -15.24
C GLU A 10 -14.04 -23.58 -14.85
N PHE A 11 -13.12 -22.74 -14.38
CA PHE A 11 -11.81 -23.17 -13.89
C PHE A 11 -11.89 -24.07 -12.67
N ILE A 12 -12.76 -23.77 -11.70
CA ILE A 12 -12.98 -24.63 -10.51
C ILE A 12 -13.67 -25.94 -10.87
N SER A 13 -14.46 -25.98 -11.97
CA SER A 13 -15.24 -27.18 -12.37
C SER A 13 -14.50 -28.13 -13.32
N GLU A 14 -13.51 -27.63 -14.08
CA GLU A 14 -12.85 -28.41 -15.13
C GLU A 14 -11.47 -28.95 -14.78
N ALA A 15 -10.82 -28.42 -13.74
CA ALA A 15 -9.49 -28.86 -13.34
C ALA A 15 -9.57 -29.85 -12.18
N LYS A 16 -9.00 -31.02 -12.35
CA LYS A 16 -8.48 -31.84 -11.26
C LYS A 16 -7.22 -31.20 -10.63
N GLU A 17 -7.08 -29.88 -10.76
CA GLU A 17 -5.97 -29.07 -10.26
C GLU A 17 -6.26 -28.65 -8.84
N GLU A 18 -5.20 -28.49 -8.05
CA GLU A 18 -5.31 -28.01 -6.67
C GLU A 18 -6.06 -26.66 -6.61
N PRO A 19 -6.90 -26.45 -5.59
CA PRO A 19 -7.67 -25.21 -5.48
C PRO A 19 -6.76 -23.99 -5.42
N TYR A 20 -7.20 -22.90 -6.02
CA TYR A 20 -6.55 -21.60 -5.92
C TYR A 20 -6.42 -21.20 -4.43
N ARG A 21 -5.25 -20.67 -4.04
CA ARG A 21 -4.91 -20.37 -2.66
C ARG A 21 -4.49 -18.92 -2.49
N LEU A 22 -4.87 -18.32 -1.40
CA LEU A 22 -4.44 -16.99 -1.00
C LEU A 22 -3.85 -17.04 0.41
N VAL A 23 -2.59 -16.68 0.54
CA VAL A 23 -1.92 -16.49 1.82
C VAL A 23 -1.80 -14.99 2.06
N ILE A 24 -2.45 -14.49 3.09
CA ILE A 24 -2.32 -13.11 3.54
C ILE A 24 -1.39 -13.13 4.76
N LEU A 25 -0.22 -12.52 4.61
CA LEU A 25 0.71 -12.28 5.72
C LEU A 25 0.59 -10.83 6.13
N SER A 26 0.29 -10.61 7.39
CA SER A 26 0.04 -9.28 7.92
C SER A 26 0.74 -9.10 9.25
N HIS A 27 1.05 -7.85 9.56
CA HIS A 27 1.41 -7.44 10.90
C HIS A 27 0.31 -6.54 11.44
N ASP A 28 -0.18 -6.87 12.63
CA ASP A 28 -1.15 -6.06 13.34
C ASP A 28 -0.41 -4.91 14.05
N ASP A 29 -0.67 -3.68 13.64
CA ASP A 29 -0.31 -2.55 14.47
C ASP A 29 -1.54 -2.14 15.31
N ALA A 30 -1.30 -1.63 16.53
CA ALA A 30 -2.34 -1.28 17.49
C ALA A 30 -3.39 -0.28 16.95
N GLU A 31 -3.11 0.40 15.84
CA GLU A 31 -3.97 1.45 15.30
C GLU A 31 -4.92 0.97 14.20
N ASP A 32 -4.65 -0.16 13.55
CA ASP A 32 -5.53 -0.75 12.53
C ASP A 32 -5.51 -2.28 12.63
N PRO A 33 -6.17 -2.84 13.66
CA PRO A 33 -6.20 -4.27 13.84
C PRO A 33 -6.79 -4.94 12.60
N ASN A 34 -5.95 -5.24 11.67
CA ASN A 34 -6.05 -6.11 10.49
C ASN A 34 -7.41 -6.22 9.79
N LYS A 35 -8.27 -5.20 9.96
CA LYS A 35 -9.62 -5.18 9.41
C LYS A 35 -9.65 -5.41 7.91
N THR A 36 -8.64 -4.89 7.17
CA THR A 36 -8.54 -5.12 5.73
C THR A 36 -8.15 -6.57 5.42
N GLY A 37 -7.26 -7.18 6.20
CA GLY A 37 -6.90 -8.60 6.07
C GLY A 37 -8.10 -9.52 6.30
N ASP A 38 -8.84 -9.28 7.38
CA ASP A 38 -10.08 -10.01 7.68
C ASP A 38 -11.12 -9.86 6.58
N LEU A 39 -11.32 -8.66 6.07
CA LEU A 39 -12.24 -8.38 4.98
C LEU A 39 -11.85 -9.18 3.71
N ILE A 40 -10.57 -9.18 3.35
CA ILE A 40 -10.09 -9.93 2.17
C ILE A 40 -10.29 -11.43 2.39
N ARG A 41 -9.90 -11.98 3.55
CA ARG A 41 -10.10 -13.40 3.89
C ARG A 41 -11.56 -13.81 3.81
N ASP A 42 -12.46 -13.02 4.39
CA ASP A 42 -13.88 -13.33 4.45
C ASP A 42 -14.55 -13.27 3.07
N LYS A 43 -14.12 -12.35 2.22
CA LYS A 43 -14.56 -12.29 0.82
C LYS A 43 -13.98 -13.42 -0.01
N ALA A 44 -12.71 -13.77 0.19
CA ALA A 44 -12.07 -14.92 -0.47
C ALA A 44 -12.83 -16.22 -0.16
N LYS A 45 -13.14 -16.46 1.10
CA LYS A 45 -13.95 -17.64 1.52
C LYS A 45 -15.33 -17.67 0.85
N LYS A 46 -16.02 -16.52 0.73
CA LYS A 46 -17.32 -16.44 0.03
C LYS A 46 -17.21 -16.74 -1.46
N LEU A 47 -16.08 -16.47 -2.07
CA LEU A 47 -15.79 -16.79 -3.47
C LEU A 47 -15.27 -18.23 -3.67
N GLY A 48 -15.12 -19.01 -2.60
CA GLY A 48 -14.59 -20.36 -2.66
C GLY A 48 -13.06 -20.42 -2.80
N ILE A 49 -12.36 -19.33 -2.54
CA ILE A 49 -10.89 -19.26 -2.54
C ILE A 49 -10.40 -19.77 -1.18
N GLU A 50 -9.55 -20.79 -1.18
CA GLU A 50 -8.87 -21.24 0.03
C GLU A 50 -7.92 -20.14 0.51
N CYS A 51 -8.16 -19.61 1.70
CA CYS A 51 -7.45 -18.43 2.19
C CYS A 51 -7.07 -18.57 3.66
N ILE A 52 -5.82 -18.24 3.98
CA ILE A 52 -5.36 -18.02 5.34
C ILE A 52 -4.95 -16.56 5.54
N LEU A 53 -5.12 -16.08 6.77
CA LEU A 53 -4.60 -14.81 7.26
C LEU A 53 -3.71 -15.14 8.45
N GLY A 54 -2.42 -14.89 8.31
CA GLY A 54 -1.41 -15.20 9.32
C GLY A 54 -0.54 -14.00 9.66
N GLU A 55 0.04 -14.04 10.87
CA GLU A 55 0.96 -13.05 11.37
C GLU A 55 2.37 -13.24 10.76
N PHE A 56 3.04 -12.15 10.38
CA PHE A 56 4.44 -12.20 9.95
C PHE A 56 5.39 -12.59 11.07
N VAL A 57 5.13 -12.09 12.29
CA VAL A 57 5.96 -12.40 13.46
C VAL A 57 5.86 -13.88 13.78
N GLY A 58 6.99 -14.58 13.69
CA GLY A 58 7.06 -16.03 13.91
C GLY A 58 6.57 -16.91 12.75
N ALA A 59 6.15 -16.33 11.61
CA ALA A 59 5.90 -17.12 10.42
C ALA A 59 7.20 -17.76 9.89
N TYR A 60 7.10 -18.98 9.42
CA TYR A 60 8.22 -19.68 8.76
C TYR A 60 7.73 -20.66 7.70
N THR A 61 8.63 -21.03 6.79
CA THR A 61 8.36 -22.06 5.78
C THR A 61 9.10 -23.35 6.13
N SER A 62 8.51 -24.49 5.80
CA SER A 62 9.14 -25.79 5.87
C SER A 62 8.96 -26.55 4.56
N TYR A 63 9.93 -27.40 4.24
CA TYR A 63 9.93 -28.21 3.03
C TYR A 63 9.94 -29.71 3.39
N ASP A 64 8.90 -30.43 2.95
CA ASP A 64 8.85 -31.87 3.06
C ASP A 64 9.56 -32.52 1.87
N ILE A 65 10.80 -32.93 2.07
CA ILE A 65 11.66 -33.54 1.04
C ILE A 65 11.05 -34.83 0.47
N LYS A 66 10.29 -35.57 1.27
CA LYS A 66 9.74 -36.87 0.84
C LYS A 66 8.63 -36.70 -0.17
N ASN A 67 7.80 -35.70 0.03
CA ASN A 67 6.62 -35.44 -0.78
C ASN A 67 6.83 -34.30 -1.79
N ASP A 68 8.00 -33.63 -1.76
CA ASP A 68 8.29 -32.45 -2.57
C ASP A 68 7.28 -31.31 -2.34
N GLU A 69 7.00 -31.03 -1.06
CA GLU A 69 5.95 -30.11 -0.66
C GLU A 69 6.48 -28.96 0.21
N LEU A 70 6.10 -27.73 -0.12
CA LEU A 70 6.38 -26.54 0.66
C LEU A 70 5.17 -26.16 1.52
N TYR A 71 5.42 -25.80 2.76
CA TYR A 71 4.39 -25.36 3.70
C TYR A 71 4.76 -24.03 4.34
N ILE A 72 3.73 -23.23 4.65
CA ILE A 72 3.86 -22.07 5.54
C ILE A 72 3.20 -22.38 6.88
N HIS A 73 3.87 -21.96 7.95
CA HIS A 73 3.41 -22.04 9.33
C HIS A 73 3.21 -20.61 9.82
N THR A 74 2.01 -20.30 10.26
CA THR A 74 1.65 -19.01 10.85
C THR A 74 0.78 -19.23 12.08
N PHE A 75 0.51 -18.18 12.79
CA PHE A 75 -0.54 -18.16 13.82
C PHE A 75 -1.54 -17.05 13.49
N PRO A 76 -2.78 -17.12 14.02
CA PRO A 76 -3.81 -16.12 13.77
C PRO A 76 -3.33 -14.75 14.19
N VAL A 77 -3.59 -13.75 13.34
CA VAL A 77 -3.39 -12.34 13.70
C VAL A 77 -4.30 -12.00 14.87
N ALA A 78 -3.73 -11.43 15.92
CA ALA A 78 -4.51 -11.03 17.09
C ALA A 78 -5.50 -9.92 16.71
N THR A 79 -6.76 -10.11 17.04
CA THR A 79 -7.78 -9.07 16.84
C THR A 79 -7.80 -8.16 18.07
N GLY A 80 -7.25 -6.95 17.93
CA GLY A 80 -7.52 -5.87 18.88
C GLY A 80 -6.55 -5.67 20.03
N GLY A 81 -5.26 -5.53 19.75
CA GLY A 81 -4.31 -5.05 20.75
C GLY A 81 -2.90 -4.99 20.19
N ALA A 82 -2.09 -4.06 20.66
CA ALA A 82 -0.66 -4.10 20.39
C ALA A 82 -0.16 -5.52 20.63
N VAL A 83 0.58 -6.07 19.69
CA VAL A 83 1.31 -7.30 19.92
C VAL A 83 2.31 -6.97 21.03
N GLU A 84 1.92 -7.23 22.29
CA GLU A 84 2.91 -7.41 23.34
C GLU A 84 3.88 -8.42 22.77
N GLN A 85 5.17 -8.10 22.78
CA GLN A 85 6.19 -9.08 22.37
C GLN A 85 5.79 -10.41 23.00
N PRO A 86 5.66 -11.49 22.19
CA PRO A 86 5.13 -12.73 22.69
C PRO A 86 5.90 -13.09 23.96
N ASP A 87 5.19 -13.23 25.07
CA ASP A 87 5.81 -13.66 26.32
C ASP A 87 6.59 -14.93 26.00
N PRO A 88 7.93 -14.92 26.10
CA PRO A 88 8.75 -16.08 25.75
C PRO A 88 8.37 -17.34 26.56
N LYS A 89 7.52 -17.21 27.57
CA LYS A 89 6.97 -18.30 28.36
C LYS A 89 5.61 -18.81 27.88
N LYS A 90 4.94 -18.11 26.94
CA LYS A 90 3.68 -18.57 26.36
C LYS A 90 3.96 -19.35 25.08
N GLU A 91 3.47 -20.58 25.04
CA GLU A 91 3.51 -21.41 23.84
C GLU A 91 2.67 -20.75 22.72
N ILE A 92 3.32 -20.42 21.61
CA ILE A 92 2.64 -19.88 20.42
C ILE A 92 1.92 -21.07 19.76
N LYS A 93 0.60 -20.98 19.64
CA LYS A 93 -0.20 -21.97 18.92
C LYS A 93 -0.23 -21.63 17.44
N TYR A 94 0.52 -22.38 16.66
CA TYR A 94 0.47 -22.32 15.21
C TYR A 94 -0.83 -22.93 14.67
N ASP A 95 -1.30 -22.36 13.56
CA ASP A 95 -2.34 -23.00 12.75
C ASP A 95 -1.83 -24.27 12.10
N LYS A 96 -2.74 -25.04 11.49
CA LYS A 96 -2.32 -26.18 10.67
C LYS A 96 -1.42 -25.67 9.54
N PRO A 97 -0.31 -26.37 9.22
CA PRO A 97 0.54 -26.03 8.10
C PRO A 97 -0.28 -25.86 6.82
N PHE A 98 -0.05 -24.78 6.10
CA PHE A 98 -0.74 -24.51 4.85
C PHE A 98 0.18 -24.82 3.68
N LYS A 99 -0.22 -25.77 2.84
CA LYS A 99 0.56 -26.20 1.68
C LYS A 99 0.63 -25.08 0.66
N LEU A 100 1.80 -24.84 0.10
CA LEU A 100 2.08 -23.81 -0.91
C LEU A 100 2.43 -24.48 -2.25
N ASN A 101 1.92 -23.91 -3.33
CA ASN A 101 2.29 -24.26 -4.70
C ASN A 101 2.38 -22.99 -5.53
N PRO A 102 3.55 -22.64 -6.12
CA PRO A 102 3.73 -21.42 -6.91
C PRO A 102 2.75 -21.27 -8.06
N GLU A 103 2.27 -22.40 -8.60
CA GLU A 103 1.35 -22.39 -9.75
C GLU A 103 -0.07 -21.93 -9.40
N ASN A 104 -0.49 -22.08 -8.13
CA ASN A 104 -1.85 -21.79 -7.71
C ASN A 104 -1.98 -20.97 -6.42
N THR A 105 -0.86 -20.52 -5.81
CA THR A 105 -0.87 -19.76 -4.56
C THR A 105 -0.38 -18.33 -4.78
N ILE A 106 -1.16 -17.37 -4.32
CA ILE A 106 -0.79 -15.95 -4.24
C ILE A 106 -0.40 -15.64 -2.81
N ILE A 107 0.72 -14.95 -2.64
CA ILE A 107 1.18 -14.41 -1.36
C ILE A 107 0.85 -12.92 -1.34
N MET A 108 0.05 -12.48 -0.40
CA MET A 108 -0.30 -11.08 -0.21
C MET A 108 0.26 -10.59 1.12
N SER A 109 1.13 -9.57 1.05
CA SER A 109 1.73 -8.96 2.23
C SER A 109 1.00 -7.67 2.62
N ARG A 110 0.83 -7.47 3.93
CA ARG A 110 0.21 -6.25 4.49
C ARG A 110 0.94 -5.82 5.76
N GLY A 111 0.99 -4.52 6.02
CA GLY A 111 1.54 -3.98 7.26
C GLY A 111 3.06 -4.12 7.40
N LEU A 112 3.80 -4.24 6.30
CA LEU A 112 5.25 -4.41 6.32
C LEU A 112 6.00 -3.21 6.94
N GLY A 113 5.43 -2.02 6.88
CA GLY A 113 6.11 -0.77 7.25
C GLY A 113 7.28 -0.45 6.30
N THR A 114 8.12 0.50 6.70
CA THR A 114 9.32 0.87 5.92
C THR A 114 10.45 -0.12 6.17
N PRO A 115 11.16 -0.60 5.13
CA PRO A 115 12.27 -1.54 5.29
C PRO A 115 13.32 -1.05 6.28
N GLY A 116 13.70 -1.92 7.23
CA GLY A 116 14.77 -1.66 8.19
C GLY A 116 14.44 -0.70 9.34
N VAL A 117 13.32 0.01 9.30
CA VAL A 117 12.94 0.97 10.35
C VAL A 117 12.32 0.29 11.57
N SER A 118 11.60 -0.80 11.37
CA SER A 118 10.82 -1.50 12.42
C SER A 118 11.36 -2.88 12.78
N GLY A 119 12.63 -3.20 12.45
CA GLY A 119 13.16 -4.55 12.65
C GLY A 119 12.53 -5.61 11.72
N ASN A 120 11.80 -5.19 10.71
CA ASN A 120 11.02 -6.03 9.80
C ASN A 120 11.82 -6.59 8.60
N LYS A 121 13.15 -6.52 8.66
CA LYS A 121 14.02 -7.04 7.58
C LYS A 121 13.68 -8.49 7.23
N SER A 122 13.43 -9.34 8.22
CA SER A 122 13.10 -10.75 8.02
C SER A 122 11.79 -10.95 7.24
N TRP A 123 10.82 -10.05 7.36
CA TRP A 123 9.56 -10.11 6.60
C TRP A 123 9.81 -9.81 5.12
N TYR A 124 10.61 -8.78 4.84
CA TYR A 124 11.05 -8.47 3.47
C TYR A 124 11.86 -9.60 2.85
N ASP A 125 12.75 -10.24 3.64
CA ASP A 125 13.51 -11.40 3.19
C ASP A 125 12.60 -12.59 2.88
N MET A 126 11.55 -12.82 3.68
CA MET A 126 10.53 -13.85 3.40
C MET A 126 9.79 -13.57 2.09
N ILE A 127 9.39 -12.32 1.85
CA ILE A 127 8.74 -11.94 0.58
C ILE A 127 9.68 -12.18 -0.61
N LYS A 128 10.96 -11.81 -0.49
CA LYS A 128 11.98 -12.10 -1.52
C LYS A 128 12.14 -13.60 -1.76
N ASP A 129 12.10 -14.41 -0.71
CA ASP A 129 12.17 -15.86 -0.83
C ASP A 129 11.01 -16.42 -1.63
N PHE A 130 9.79 -15.92 -1.39
CA PHE A 130 8.62 -16.29 -2.20
C PHE A 130 8.77 -15.85 -3.67
N GLU A 131 9.25 -14.63 -3.93
CA GLU A 131 9.53 -14.16 -5.29
C GLU A 131 10.54 -15.08 -6.00
N HIS A 132 11.65 -15.46 -5.33
CA HIS A 132 12.65 -16.37 -5.89
C HIS A 132 12.12 -17.78 -6.12
N LYS A 133 11.13 -18.23 -5.33
CA LYS A 133 10.48 -19.53 -5.52
C LYS A 133 9.37 -19.49 -6.59
N GLY A 134 9.19 -18.36 -7.28
CA GLY A 134 8.23 -18.21 -8.37
C GLY A 134 6.78 -17.99 -7.94
N PHE A 135 6.54 -17.64 -6.67
CA PHE A 135 5.19 -17.25 -6.24
C PHE A 135 4.81 -15.88 -6.79
N THR A 136 3.55 -15.73 -7.12
CA THR A 136 2.96 -14.41 -7.29
C THR A 136 2.84 -13.73 -5.95
N VAL A 137 3.55 -12.60 -5.78
CA VAL A 137 3.55 -11.81 -4.56
C VAL A 137 2.85 -10.47 -4.80
N ILE A 138 1.93 -10.10 -3.92
CA ILE A 138 1.19 -8.84 -3.97
C ILE A 138 1.46 -8.04 -2.71
N ASN A 139 2.20 -6.95 -2.79
CA ASN A 139 3.01 -6.52 -3.91
C ASN A 139 4.46 -7.00 -3.75
N THR A 140 5.27 -6.85 -4.81
CA THR A 140 6.70 -7.22 -4.79
C THR A 140 7.50 -6.36 -3.81
N ASN A 141 8.67 -6.87 -3.39
CA ASN A 141 9.62 -6.09 -2.58
C ASN A 141 9.92 -4.73 -3.20
N LYS A 142 10.19 -4.71 -4.51
CA LYS A 142 10.46 -3.46 -5.24
C LYS A 142 9.31 -2.45 -5.11
N CYS A 143 8.08 -2.91 -5.25
CA CYS A 143 6.91 -2.06 -5.08
C CYS A 143 6.81 -1.54 -3.64
N HIS A 144 7.02 -2.41 -2.65
CA HIS A 144 7.02 -2.01 -1.24
C HIS A 144 8.11 -1.00 -0.93
N ASP A 145 9.34 -1.21 -1.39
CA ASP A 145 10.47 -0.29 -1.19
C ASP A 145 10.15 1.11 -1.72
N ILE A 146 9.58 1.19 -2.92
CA ILE A 146 9.19 2.48 -3.52
C ILE A 146 8.05 3.12 -2.73
N CYS A 147 7.00 2.36 -2.43
CA CYS A 147 5.76 2.91 -1.86
C CYS A 147 5.86 3.24 -0.37
N SER A 148 6.80 2.64 0.37
CA SER A 148 7.00 2.90 1.80
C SER A 148 7.86 4.13 2.09
N ASP A 149 8.51 4.67 1.08
CA ASP A 149 9.39 5.85 1.16
C ASP A 149 8.89 6.97 0.25
N LYS A 150 8.51 8.10 0.84
CA LYS A 150 8.00 9.27 0.11
C LYS A 150 9.03 9.87 -0.84
N VAL A 151 10.33 9.73 -0.51
CA VAL A 151 11.42 10.17 -1.39
C VAL A 151 11.48 9.27 -2.62
N MET A 152 11.38 7.95 -2.44
CA MET A 152 11.37 7.00 -3.56
C MET A 152 10.13 7.17 -4.43
N ASN A 153 8.95 7.43 -3.84
CA ASN A 153 7.75 7.80 -4.60
C ASN A 153 8.02 9.02 -5.49
N GLN A 154 8.58 10.10 -4.91
CA GLN A 154 8.90 11.32 -5.67
C GLN A 154 9.90 11.05 -6.81
N ILE A 155 10.95 10.30 -6.55
CA ILE A 155 11.95 9.93 -7.58
C ILE A 155 11.29 9.18 -8.74
N VAL A 156 10.35 8.28 -8.45
CA VAL A 156 9.62 7.55 -9.50
C VAL A 156 8.70 8.50 -10.27
N PHE A 157 8.01 9.39 -9.58
CA PHE A 157 7.16 10.39 -10.23
C PHE A 157 7.95 11.32 -11.15
N ASP A 158 9.08 11.84 -10.68
CA ASP A 158 9.96 12.71 -11.48
C ASP A 158 10.51 11.97 -12.71
N ARG A 159 10.92 10.70 -12.53
CA ARG A 159 11.46 9.87 -13.62
C ARG A 159 10.45 9.61 -14.73
N HIS A 160 9.19 9.54 -14.39
CA HIS A 160 8.08 9.25 -15.32
C HIS A 160 7.27 10.50 -15.69
N ASP A 161 7.77 11.69 -15.36
CA ASP A 161 7.14 12.97 -15.69
C ASP A 161 5.71 13.12 -15.14
N PHE A 162 5.43 12.57 -13.96
CA PHE A 162 4.14 12.83 -13.31
C PHE A 162 4.08 14.24 -12.76
N ASN A 163 2.90 14.86 -12.88
CA ASN A 163 2.68 16.17 -12.27
C ASN A 163 2.56 16.02 -10.75
N THR A 164 3.47 16.63 -10.01
CA THR A 164 3.52 16.63 -8.54
C THR A 164 3.58 18.04 -8.00
N PRO A 165 3.19 18.31 -6.76
CA PRO A 165 3.54 19.57 -6.11
C PRO A 165 5.05 19.76 -6.12
N LYS A 166 5.52 21.00 -6.30
CA LYS A 166 6.95 21.32 -6.29
C LYS A 166 7.58 20.83 -5.00
N THR A 167 8.61 19.97 -5.11
CA THR A 167 9.14 19.18 -3.99
C THR A 167 10.65 19.28 -3.94
N VAL A 168 11.20 19.49 -2.74
CA VAL A 168 12.66 19.56 -2.51
C VAL A 168 13.02 18.66 -1.33
N ARG A 169 14.01 17.80 -1.53
CA ARG A 169 14.55 16.93 -0.48
C ARG A 169 15.63 17.66 0.32
N VAL A 170 15.57 17.56 1.62
CA VAL A 170 16.55 18.12 2.56
C VAL A 170 17.30 16.98 3.23
N LEU A 171 18.60 16.93 3.08
CA LEU A 171 19.48 15.88 3.64
C LEU A 171 20.21 16.34 4.91
N HIS A 172 20.15 17.62 5.22
CA HIS A 172 20.80 18.20 6.41
C HIS A 172 20.08 19.49 6.82
N SER A 173 20.06 19.77 8.12
CA SER A 173 19.35 20.95 8.65
C SER A 173 19.74 22.28 7.99
N GLU A 174 21.04 22.45 7.69
CA GLU A 174 21.56 23.66 7.04
C GLU A 174 21.07 23.84 5.60
N GLY A 175 20.64 22.75 4.93
CA GLY A 175 20.09 22.80 3.58
C GLY A 175 18.64 23.30 3.53
N SER A 176 17.94 23.40 4.66
CA SER A 176 16.51 23.71 4.70
C SER A 176 16.19 25.11 4.18
N GLN A 177 17.07 26.10 4.41
CA GLN A 177 16.87 27.46 3.93
C GLN A 177 16.99 27.53 2.40
N LYS A 178 18.01 26.85 1.82
CA LYS A 178 18.16 26.77 0.36
C LYS A 178 17.02 26.01 -0.29
N ALA A 179 16.58 24.92 0.33
CA ALA A 179 15.42 24.19 -0.14
C ALA A 179 14.14 25.04 -0.14
N LEU A 180 13.99 25.93 0.84
CA LEU A 180 12.89 26.89 0.87
C LEU A 180 12.99 27.93 -0.28
N GLU A 181 14.20 28.38 -0.61
CA GLU A 181 14.41 29.29 -1.76
C GLU A 181 13.99 28.63 -3.07
N GLU A 182 14.26 27.33 -3.25
CA GLU A 182 13.80 26.56 -4.40
C GLU A 182 12.25 26.49 -4.46
N LEU A 183 11.55 26.60 -3.34
CA LEU A 183 10.10 26.70 -3.26
C LEU A 183 9.60 28.18 -3.34
N ASP A 184 10.42 29.08 -3.90
CA ASP A 184 10.14 30.50 -4.02
C ASP A 184 9.90 31.21 -2.67
N SER A 185 10.37 30.63 -1.57
CA SER A 185 10.15 31.11 -0.19
C SER A 185 8.68 31.38 0.16
N LYS A 186 7.75 30.69 -0.52
CA LYS A 186 6.31 30.85 -0.31
C LYS A 186 5.82 29.95 0.83
N PHE A 187 5.04 30.52 1.72
CA PHE A 187 4.32 29.80 2.79
C PHE A 187 2.80 29.85 2.54
N PRO A 188 2.06 28.89 3.08
CA PRO A 188 2.53 27.71 3.80
C PRO A 188 3.14 26.65 2.90
N ILE A 189 4.02 25.81 3.46
CA ILE A 189 4.58 24.63 2.82
C ILE A 189 4.24 23.38 3.63
N ILE A 190 4.35 22.22 3.00
CA ILE A 190 4.21 20.91 3.66
C ILE A 190 5.60 20.34 3.91
N LEU A 191 5.92 20.07 5.16
CA LEU A 191 7.09 19.28 5.56
C LEU A 191 6.65 17.83 5.76
N LYS A 192 7.36 16.88 5.15
CA LYS A 192 7.13 15.44 5.33
C LYS A 192 8.43 14.77 5.75
N THR A 193 8.35 13.81 6.67
CA THR A 193 9.45 12.85 6.87
C THR A 193 9.39 11.78 5.80
N GLY A 194 10.54 11.27 5.34
CA GLY A 194 10.63 10.26 4.28
C GLY A 194 9.82 9.01 4.61
N THR A 195 9.83 8.62 5.88
CA THR A 195 9.07 7.48 6.41
C THR A 195 7.87 7.96 7.22
N GLY A 196 6.87 7.13 7.34
CA GLY A 196 5.63 7.40 8.08
C GLY A 196 4.38 7.16 7.25
N SER A 197 3.29 6.81 7.91
CA SER A 197 1.99 6.49 7.29
C SER A 197 0.86 7.26 7.96
N ARG A 198 -0.31 7.27 7.33
CA ARG A 198 -1.57 7.83 7.90
C ARG A 198 -1.47 9.31 8.32
N GLY A 199 -0.61 10.09 7.66
CA GLY A 199 -0.40 11.51 7.97
C GLY A 199 0.52 11.78 9.16
N VAL A 200 1.08 10.76 9.81
CA VAL A 200 2.16 10.94 10.79
C VAL A 200 3.41 11.41 10.07
N GLY A 201 4.08 12.43 10.63
CA GLY A 201 5.25 13.05 9.99
C GLY A 201 4.92 14.00 8.83
N VAL A 202 3.66 14.46 8.70
CA VAL A 202 3.24 15.50 7.74
C VAL A 202 2.83 16.75 8.50
N ILE A 203 3.53 17.86 8.28
CA ILE A 203 3.40 19.10 9.05
C ILE A 203 3.16 20.27 8.09
N LEU A 204 2.15 21.10 8.39
CA LEU A 204 1.97 22.39 7.74
C LEU A 204 2.91 23.40 8.39
N VAL A 205 3.74 24.03 7.61
CA VAL A 205 4.72 25.02 8.08
C VAL A 205 4.34 26.39 7.48
N GLU A 206 4.14 27.37 8.36
CA GLU A 206 3.60 28.68 7.97
C GLU A 206 4.66 29.79 7.98
N SER A 207 5.87 29.51 8.46
CA SER A 207 6.94 30.52 8.49
C SER A 207 8.34 29.89 8.48
N ALA A 208 9.34 30.67 8.07
CA ALA A 208 10.74 30.26 8.08
C ALA A 208 11.24 29.93 9.52
N ALA A 209 10.79 30.67 10.52
CA ALA A 209 11.13 30.41 11.93
C ALA A 209 10.59 29.08 12.41
N SER A 210 9.34 28.74 12.07
CA SER A 210 8.75 27.44 12.35
C SER A 210 9.48 26.32 11.63
N LEU A 211 9.81 26.49 10.35
CA LEU A 211 10.59 25.54 9.58
C LEU A 211 11.92 25.22 10.26
N GLN A 212 12.68 26.26 10.60
CA GLN A 212 13.98 26.09 11.26
C GLN A 212 13.87 25.31 12.58
N SER A 213 12.90 25.67 13.42
CA SER A 213 12.69 24.99 14.70
C SER A 213 12.33 23.51 14.55
N ILE A 214 11.42 23.20 13.60
CA ILE A 214 11.00 21.82 13.32
C ILE A 214 12.17 21.00 12.77
N VAL A 215 12.90 21.55 11.81
CA VAL A 215 14.03 20.85 11.17
C VAL A 215 15.13 20.59 12.20
N GLN A 216 15.47 21.56 13.05
CA GLN A 216 16.44 21.36 14.13
C GLN A 216 16.00 20.27 15.11
N LEU A 217 14.74 20.23 15.49
CA LEU A 217 14.20 19.19 16.36
C LEU A 217 14.32 17.81 15.72
N LEU A 218 13.88 17.65 14.48
CA LEU A 218 13.91 16.39 13.76
C LEU A 218 15.33 15.84 13.60
N TYR A 219 16.29 16.67 13.21
CA TYR A 219 17.69 16.24 13.05
C TYR A 219 18.38 15.99 14.38
N ARG A 220 17.95 16.62 15.48
CA ARG A 220 18.44 16.31 16.82
C ARG A 220 18.02 14.91 17.26
N GLU A 221 16.78 14.51 16.96
CA GLU A 221 16.24 13.18 17.30
C GLU A 221 16.81 12.08 16.39
N ASN A 222 16.99 12.39 15.10
CA ASN A 222 17.55 11.45 14.12
C ASN A 222 18.33 12.21 13.03
N GLN A 223 19.66 12.19 13.14
CA GLN A 223 20.54 12.88 12.17
C GLN A 223 20.49 12.33 10.74
N PHE A 224 19.89 11.15 10.53
CA PHE A 224 19.73 10.52 9.22
C PHE A 224 18.30 10.61 8.68
N ILE A 225 17.47 11.46 9.28
CA ILE A 225 16.10 11.61 8.82
C ILE A 225 16.06 12.30 7.45
N ASP A 226 15.34 11.70 6.52
CA ASP A 226 14.99 12.36 5.26
C ASP A 226 13.80 13.29 5.46
N ILE A 227 13.96 14.53 5.03
CA ILE A 227 12.90 15.55 5.05
C ILE A 227 12.58 15.97 3.63
N ILE A 228 11.31 16.09 3.33
CA ILE A 228 10.78 16.65 2.09
C ILE A 228 10.08 17.95 2.43
N LEU A 229 10.43 19.03 1.74
CA LEU A 229 9.66 20.27 1.69
C LEU A 229 8.87 20.31 0.38
N GLN A 230 7.59 20.57 0.47
CA GLN A 230 6.68 20.53 -0.67
C GLN A 230 5.76 21.76 -0.65
N GLU A 231 5.47 22.33 -1.81
CA GLU A 231 4.45 23.37 -1.91
C GLU A 231 3.08 22.84 -1.48
N GLN A 232 2.28 23.69 -0.87
CA GLN A 232 0.90 23.33 -0.55
C GLN A 232 -0.02 23.57 -1.74
N ILE A 233 -0.62 22.52 -2.27
CA ILE A 233 -1.73 22.64 -3.21
C ILE A 233 -3.03 22.80 -2.40
N LYS A 234 -3.67 23.96 -2.50
CA LYS A 234 -4.95 24.22 -1.82
C LYS A 234 -6.06 23.42 -2.49
N THR A 235 -6.74 22.63 -1.73
CA THR A 235 -7.85 21.75 -2.16
C THR A 235 -8.81 21.48 -1.00
N ASP A 236 -10.05 21.12 -1.32
CA ASP A 236 -11.04 20.71 -0.34
C ASP A 236 -11.09 19.18 -0.16
N TYR A 237 -10.43 18.42 -1.04
CA TYR A 237 -10.37 16.97 -1.01
C TYR A 237 -9.18 16.46 -1.83
N ASP A 238 -8.78 15.25 -1.54
CA ASP A 238 -7.95 14.43 -2.44
C ASP A 238 -8.74 13.22 -2.96
N VAL A 239 -8.15 12.53 -3.92
CA VAL A 239 -8.75 11.36 -4.57
C VAL A 239 -7.83 10.16 -4.31
N ARG A 240 -8.42 9.06 -3.85
CA ARG A 240 -7.78 7.74 -3.80
C ARG A 240 -8.38 6.82 -4.85
N VAL A 241 -7.50 6.30 -5.70
CA VAL A 241 -7.84 5.32 -6.73
C VAL A 241 -7.26 3.98 -6.34
N ILE A 242 -8.07 2.93 -6.30
CA ILE A 242 -7.58 1.57 -6.15
C ILE A 242 -7.40 0.96 -7.53
N VAL A 243 -6.17 0.60 -7.82
CA VAL A 243 -5.78 -0.07 -9.07
C VAL A 243 -5.49 -1.54 -8.78
N CYS A 244 -5.96 -2.42 -9.64
CA CYS A 244 -5.62 -3.84 -9.65
C CYS A 244 -5.18 -4.24 -11.06
N GLY A 245 -3.87 -4.46 -11.23
CA GLY A 245 -3.25 -4.70 -12.54
C GLY A 245 -3.41 -3.50 -13.48
N ASP A 246 -4.17 -3.69 -14.54
CA ASP A 246 -4.45 -2.70 -15.57
C ASP A 246 -5.84 -2.03 -15.44
N GLU A 247 -6.49 -2.18 -14.30
CA GLU A 247 -7.86 -1.73 -14.06
C GLU A 247 -8.01 -0.87 -12.82
N VAL A 248 -8.80 0.20 -12.91
CA VAL A 248 -9.31 0.93 -11.76
C VAL A 248 -10.52 0.17 -11.20
N VAL A 249 -10.40 -0.35 -9.97
CA VAL A 249 -11.45 -1.15 -9.33
C VAL A 249 -12.30 -0.36 -8.34
N GLY A 250 -11.81 0.80 -7.88
CA GLY A 250 -12.57 1.67 -7.00
C GLY A 250 -11.98 3.07 -6.92
N VAL A 251 -12.83 4.07 -6.71
CA VAL A 251 -12.43 5.48 -6.59
C VAL A 251 -13.22 6.17 -5.50
N MET A 252 -12.53 6.87 -4.63
CA MET A 252 -13.18 7.71 -3.62
C MET A 252 -12.48 9.06 -3.52
N LYS A 253 -13.23 10.10 -3.19
CA LYS A 253 -12.68 11.34 -2.69
C LYS A 253 -12.71 11.35 -1.17
N ARG A 254 -11.69 11.96 -0.57
CA ARG A 254 -11.56 12.12 0.87
C ARG A 254 -11.59 13.62 1.20
N PRO A 255 -12.71 14.14 1.69
CA PRO A 255 -12.82 15.54 2.07
C PRO A 255 -11.81 15.90 3.18
N ILE A 256 -11.25 17.09 3.12
CA ILE A 256 -10.41 17.63 4.17
C ILE A 256 -11.31 18.16 5.29
N ALA A 257 -11.08 17.72 6.52
CA ALA A 257 -11.84 18.19 7.68
C ALA A 257 -11.60 19.68 7.93
N LYS A 258 -12.62 20.40 8.41
CA LYS A 258 -12.49 21.81 8.73
C LYS A 258 -11.41 22.03 9.81
N GLY A 259 -10.41 22.84 9.46
CA GLY A 259 -9.28 23.13 10.36
C GLY A 259 -8.10 22.16 10.22
N ASP A 260 -8.17 21.19 9.33
CA ASP A 260 -7.03 20.36 8.93
C ASP A 260 -6.61 20.72 7.49
N PHE A 261 -5.46 20.24 7.09
CA PHE A 261 -4.93 20.30 5.72
C PHE A 261 -4.76 18.89 5.11
N ARG A 262 -5.02 17.86 5.90
CA ARG A 262 -4.89 16.43 5.53
C ARG A 262 -6.26 15.82 5.28
N SER A 263 -6.32 14.88 4.36
CA SER A 263 -7.54 14.21 3.89
C SER A 263 -7.68 12.76 4.39
N ASN A 264 -6.85 12.35 5.38
CA ASN A 264 -6.81 10.95 5.81
C ASN A 264 -8.11 10.51 6.50
N VAL A 265 -8.70 9.40 6.03
CA VAL A 265 -9.90 8.77 6.63
C VAL A 265 -9.68 8.41 8.11
N SER A 266 -8.45 8.01 8.49
CA SER A 266 -8.07 7.76 9.88
C SER A 266 -8.22 8.97 10.79
N GLN A 267 -8.37 10.17 10.24
CA GLN A 267 -8.56 11.42 10.98
C GLN A 267 -10.01 11.94 10.90
N GLY A 268 -10.97 11.09 10.52
CA GLY A 268 -12.40 11.38 10.58
C GLY A 268 -13.03 11.92 9.29
N SER A 269 -12.32 11.90 8.16
CA SER A 269 -12.96 12.21 6.88
C SER A 269 -13.84 11.05 6.42
N GLU A 270 -15.07 11.33 6.03
CA GLU A 270 -15.96 10.33 5.44
C GLU A 270 -15.68 10.23 3.93
N PRO A 271 -15.23 9.07 3.44
CA PRO A 271 -14.95 8.88 2.03
C PRO A 271 -16.25 8.86 1.22
N ILE A 272 -16.22 9.47 0.05
CA ILE A 272 -17.38 9.61 -0.85
C ILE A 272 -17.02 9.02 -2.22
N PRO A 273 -17.94 8.29 -2.90
CA PRO A 273 -17.73 7.83 -4.27
C PRO A 273 -17.30 8.99 -5.19
N HIS A 274 -16.39 8.71 -6.10
CA HIS A 274 -15.89 9.72 -7.04
C HIS A 274 -15.74 9.14 -8.45
N LYS A 275 -15.87 10.00 -9.46
CA LYS A 275 -15.66 9.63 -10.87
C LYS A 275 -14.41 10.31 -11.39
N LEU A 276 -13.54 9.53 -12.01
CA LEU A 276 -12.36 10.03 -12.70
C LEU A 276 -12.73 10.61 -14.06
N THR A 277 -11.95 11.59 -14.51
CA THR A 277 -11.83 11.90 -15.93
C THR A 277 -10.96 10.82 -16.61
N GLU A 278 -10.98 10.73 -17.93
CA GLU A 278 -10.11 9.77 -18.64
C GLU A 278 -8.63 10.08 -18.38
N LEU A 279 -8.23 11.35 -18.32
CA LEU A 279 -6.87 11.77 -18.00
C LEU A 279 -6.45 11.28 -16.60
N GLU A 280 -7.27 11.50 -15.58
CA GLU A 280 -7.00 11.04 -14.21
C GLU A 280 -6.89 9.52 -14.12
N LYS A 281 -7.72 8.80 -14.88
CA LYS A 281 -7.69 7.34 -14.96
C LYS A 281 -6.41 6.83 -15.60
N GLU A 282 -6.07 7.33 -16.78
CA GLU A 282 -4.85 6.96 -17.51
C GLU A 282 -3.60 7.21 -16.68
N GLU A 283 -3.50 8.40 -16.08
CA GLU A 283 -2.40 8.79 -15.22
C GLU A 283 -2.30 7.93 -13.95
N SER A 284 -3.44 7.57 -13.34
CA SER A 284 -3.45 6.67 -12.16
C SER A 284 -2.97 5.26 -12.50
N LEU A 285 -3.37 4.72 -13.65
CA LEU A 285 -2.88 3.43 -14.14
C LEU A 285 -1.38 3.48 -14.45
N ALA A 286 -0.92 4.56 -15.06
CA ALA A 286 0.50 4.79 -15.33
C ALA A 286 1.31 4.88 -14.03
N ALA A 287 0.82 5.57 -12.99
CA ALA A 287 1.47 5.69 -11.69
C ALA A 287 1.58 4.32 -10.99
N ALA A 288 0.51 3.52 -11.00
CA ALA A 288 0.51 2.15 -10.47
C ALA A 288 1.56 1.27 -11.16
N LYS A 289 1.64 1.36 -12.49
CA LYS A 289 2.62 0.64 -13.32
C LYS A 289 4.05 1.11 -13.04
N ALA A 290 4.28 2.41 -12.85
CA ALA A 290 5.60 2.98 -12.61
C ALA A 290 6.25 2.45 -11.32
N VAL A 291 5.46 2.17 -10.29
CA VAL A 291 5.93 1.54 -9.04
C VAL A 291 5.97 0.01 -9.11
N GLY A 292 5.52 -0.59 -10.20
CA GLY A 292 5.41 -2.06 -10.34
C GLY A 292 4.32 -2.66 -9.45
N GLY A 293 3.24 -1.91 -9.18
CA GLY A 293 2.19 -2.33 -8.26
C GLY A 293 1.10 -3.17 -8.93
N ILE A 294 0.72 -4.28 -8.31
CA ILE A 294 -0.40 -5.12 -8.75
C ILE A 294 -1.71 -4.65 -8.09
N VAL A 295 -1.71 -4.48 -6.76
CA VAL A 295 -2.85 -3.91 -6.02
C VAL A 295 -2.36 -2.71 -5.23
N VAL A 296 -2.64 -1.51 -5.70
CA VAL A 296 -2.14 -0.28 -5.08
C VAL A 296 -3.23 0.78 -4.92
N GLY A 297 -3.00 1.68 -3.99
CA GLY A 297 -3.77 2.91 -3.85
C GLY A 297 -2.97 4.08 -4.39
N VAL A 298 -3.50 4.78 -5.38
CA VAL A 298 -2.90 5.98 -5.96
C VAL A 298 -3.61 7.20 -5.40
N ASP A 299 -2.88 8.11 -4.79
CA ASP A 299 -3.40 9.33 -4.17
C ASP A 299 -2.98 10.57 -4.95
N PHE A 300 -3.93 11.41 -5.31
CA PHE A 300 -3.67 12.67 -6.00
C PHE A 300 -4.64 13.79 -5.58
N ILE A 301 -4.20 15.02 -5.73
CA ILE A 301 -5.05 16.21 -5.67
C ILE A 301 -5.50 16.54 -7.09
N PRO A 302 -6.82 16.64 -7.36
CA PRO A 302 -7.31 16.97 -8.69
C PRO A 302 -6.91 18.40 -9.09
N ALA A 303 -6.62 18.59 -10.36
CA ALA A 303 -6.41 19.92 -10.90
C ALA A 303 -7.70 20.75 -10.89
N LYS A 304 -7.59 22.08 -10.93
CA LYS A 304 -8.77 22.97 -11.01
C LYS A 304 -9.61 22.71 -12.25
N ASN A 305 -8.98 22.48 -13.39
CA ASN A 305 -9.64 22.08 -14.63
C ASN A 305 -9.29 20.63 -14.92
N ARG A 306 -10.03 19.71 -14.31
CA ARG A 306 -9.81 18.26 -14.36
C ARG A 306 -9.83 17.67 -15.78
N GLU A 307 -10.52 18.30 -16.72
CA GLU A 307 -10.62 17.82 -18.10
C GLU A 307 -9.39 18.16 -18.96
N LYS A 308 -8.56 19.11 -18.51
CA LYS A 308 -7.44 19.64 -19.30
C LYS A 308 -6.10 19.52 -18.59
N ASP A 309 -6.11 19.68 -17.26
CA ASP A 309 -4.89 19.76 -16.48
C ASP A 309 -4.64 18.44 -15.73
N ARG A 310 -3.38 18.04 -15.68
CA ARG A 310 -2.96 16.81 -14.98
C ARG A 310 -3.16 16.95 -13.47
N PRO A 311 -3.61 15.87 -12.78
CA PRO A 311 -3.71 15.86 -11.32
C PRO A 311 -2.33 15.97 -10.68
N TYR A 312 -2.27 16.41 -9.42
CA TYR A 312 -1.03 16.45 -8.63
C TYR A 312 -0.89 15.17 -7.83
N PHE A 313 0.00 14.27 -8.25
CA PHE A 313 0.25 13.02 -7.54
C PHE A 313 0.93 13.26 -6.20
N ILE A 314 0.46 12.56 -5.17
CA ILE A 314 0.94 12.69 -3.79
C ILE A 314 1.74 11.47 -3.37
N GLU A 315 1.17 10.27 -3.57
CA GLU A 315 1.82 9.00 -3.23
C GLU A 315 1.13 7.82 -3.92
N VAL A 316 1.85 6.71 -4.01
CA VAL A 316 1.29 5.39 -4.29
C VAL A 316 1.52 4.50 -3.07
N ASN A 317 0.48 3.80 -2.63
CA ASN A 317 0.49 2.91 -1.48
C ASN A 317 0.44 1.45 -1.91
N SER A 318 1.43 0.64 -1.55
CA SER A 318 1.49 -0.80 -1.87
C SER A 318 0.54 -1.67 -1.04
N THR A 319 0.05 -1.17 0.09
CA THR A 319 -0.89 -1.88 0.96
C THR A 319 -2.06 -0.99 1.36
N PRO A 320 -2.89 -0.55 0.38
CA PRO A 320 -3.97 0.39 0.67
C PRO A 320 -4.98 -0.19 1.65
N GLY A 321 -5.45 0.65 2.59
CA GLY A 321 -6.62 0.31 3.41
C GLY A 321 -7.87 0.24 2.54
N LEU A 322 -8.62 -0.85 2.64
CA LEU A 322 -9.79 -1.09 1.79
C LEU A 322 -11.13 -0.88 2.50
N ILE A 323 -11.16 -0.77 3.83
CA ILE A 323 -12.40 -0.63 4.59
C ILE A 323 -13.20 0.61 4.18
N GLY A 324 -12.55 1.77 4.17
CA GLY A 324 -13.23 3.04 3.86
C GLY A 324 -13.82 3.07 2.44
N ILE A 325 -13.08 2.56 1.46
CA ILE A 325 -13.57 2.53 0.08
C ILE A 325 -14.62 1.43 -0.14
N GLU A 326 -14.51 0.28 0.54
CA GLU A 326 -15.54 -0.77 0.50
C GLU A 326 -16.87 -0.24 1.02
N GLU A 327 -16.85 0.55 2.11
CA GLU A 327 -18.06 1.18 2.67
C GLU A 327 -18.59 2.28 1.74
N ALA A 328 -17.73 3.15 1.24
CA ALA A 328 -18.13 4.23 0.35
C ALA A 328 -18.80 3.72 -0.94
N LEU A 329 -18.32 2.61 -1.48
CA LEU A 329 -18.76 2.05 -2.76
C LEU A 329 -19.69 0.83 -2.61
N LYS A 330 -20.23 0.56 -1.42
CA LYS A 330 -21.06 -0.63 -1.17
C LYS A 330 -22.25 -0.77 -2.12
N SER A 331 -22.81 0.32 -2.60
CA SER A 331 -23.90 0.33 -3.61
C SER A 331 -23.43 -0.07 -5.01
N GLU A 332 -22.12 0.02 -5.30
CA GLU A 332 -21.51 -0.31 -6.58
C GLU A 332 -20.89 -1.72 -6.59
N GLY A 333 -21.05 -2.45 -5.49
CA GLY A 333 -20.49 -3.78 -5.26
C GLY A 333 -19.14 -3.75 -4.53
N SER A 334 -18.70 -4.92 -4.10
CA SER A 334 -17.49 -5.07 -3.30
C SER A 334 -16.22 -4.84 -4.11
N ILE A 335 -15.39 -3.91 -3.67
CA ILE A 335 -14.08 -3.64 -4.24
C ILE A 335 -13.14 -4.83 -4.03
N VAL A 336 -13.19 -5.44 -2.86
CA VAL A 336 -12.38 -6.62 -2.55
C VAL A 336 -12.74 -7.80 -3.45
N GLU A 337 -14.04 -8.02 -3.73
CA GLU A 337 -14.45 -9.07 -4.67
C GLU A 337 -13.97 -8.77 -6.10
N LYS A 338 -13.98 -7.50 -6.54
CA LYS A 338 -13.42 -7.10 -7.83
C LYS A 338 -11.91 -7.41 -7.88
N ILE A 339 -11.16 -7.06 -6.84
CA ILE A 339 -9.73 -7.39 -6.72
C ILE A 339 -9.52 -8.90 -6.79
N LEU A 340 -10.19 -9.69 -5.93
CA LEU A 340 -10.01 -11.13 -5.89
C LEU A 340 -10.37 -11.83 -7.21
N LYS A 341 -11.39 -11.36 -7.92
CA LYS A 341 -11.74 -11.87 -9.25
C LYS A 341 -10.67 -11.52 -10.29
N LYS A 342 -10.13 -10.30 -10.23
CA LYS A 342 -9.08 -9.86 -11.16
C LYS A 342 -7.76 -10.60 -10.91
N LEU A 343 -7.40 -10.85 -9.66
CA LEU A 343 -6.21 -11.61 -9.28
C LEU A 343 -6.22 -13.06 -9.78
N HIS A 344 -7.36 -13.56 -10.17
CA HIS A 344 -7.46 -14.86 -10.82
C HIS A 344 -7.00 -14.86 -12.28
N ASP A 345 -6.95 -13.70 -12.92
CA ASP A 345 -6.45 -13.57 -14.29
C ASP A 345 -4.91 -13.61 -14.27
N ARG A 346 -4.35 -14.80 -14.55
CA ARG A 346 -2.90 -15.04 -14.57
C ARG A 346 -2.12 -14.15 -15.56
N GLY A 347 -2.80 -13.48 -16.48
CA GLY A 347 -2.19 -12.49 -17.37
C GLY A 347 -1.70 -11.23 -16.67
N LEU A 348 -2.15 -10.96 -15.42
CA LEU A 348 -1.77 -9.78 -14.66
C LEU A 348 -0.33 -9.81 -14.18
N TRP A 349 0.25 -10.95 -13.90
CA TRP A 349 1.57 -11.07 -13.28
C TRP A 349 2.59 -11.84 -14.11
N ALA A 350 2.22 -12.36 -15.26
CA ALA A 350 3.17 -13.03 -16.15
C ALA A 350 4.28 -12.10 -16.70
N ASN A 351 4.19 -10.79 -16.42
CA ASN A 351 5.14 -9.76 -16.84
C ASN A 351 5.55 -8.81 -15.69
N ALA A 352 5.30 -9.16 -14.44
CA ALA A 352 5.69 -8.34 -13.26
C ALA A 352 7.12 -8.67 -12.80
#